data_d3550b129b571212fe4432d53ad69b03
#
_entry.id   d3550b129b571212fe4432d53ad69b03
#
_cell.length_a   1.000
_cell.length_b   1.000
_cell.length_c   1.000
_cell.angle_alpha   90.00
_cell.angle_beta   90.00
_cell.angle_gamma   90.00
#
_symmetry.space_group_name_H-M   'P 1'
#
loop_
_entity.id
_entity.type
_entity.pdbx_description
1 polymer ?
#
loop_
_entity_poly.entity_id
_entity_poly.type
_entity_poly.pdbx_seq_one_letter_code
_entity_poly.pdbx_strand_id
1 'polypeptide(L)'
;MKSGELKKVAQTYAACLPAPWLRIGREFIRREGDWVQIVAFNASRFSEQYVPRSCMEFLKMPGAPGGAFLAQELQNLNATQRWVKSSENPTDVFDQMVRQFKPSLLKPLNLSEIKHLLAATINYWPHAYALCVMACEEGNTVDAERWFNAFASATADKPYPWAETRKRELTECLKLAASPETLRTRLNFVRTEKLHALKLAT
;
A
#
# COMPACT_ATOMS: atom_id res chain seq x y z
N MET A 1 18.44 -11.00 11.66
CA MET A 1 17.26 -11.93 11.90
C MET A 1 16.96 -12.73 10.64
N LYS A 2 16.79 -14.05 10.74
CA LYS A 2 16.48 -14.94 9.60
C LYS A 2 14.97 -14.93 9.28
N SER A 3 14.59 -15.29 8.06
CA SER A 3 13.17 -15.32 7.62
C SER A 3 12.26 -16.19 8.51
N GLY A 4 12.78 -17.31 9.04
CA GLY A 4 12.03 -18.19 9.95
C GLY A 4 11.74 -17.55 11.32
N GLU A 5 12.65 -16.72 11.81
CA GLU A 5 12.49 -15.97 13.06
C GLU A 5 11.43 -14.87 12.91
N LEU A 6 11.43 -14.17 11.76
CA LEU A 6 10.38 -13.19 11.48
C LEU A 6 8.98 -13.80 11.39
N LYS A 7 8.87 -15.04 10.89
CA LYS A 7 7.57 -15.74 10.91
C LYS A 7 7.11 -16.05 12.34
N LYS A 8 8.04 -16.37 13.25
CA LYS A 8 7.74 -16.55 14.68
C LYS A 8 7.31 -15.22 15.31
N VAL A 9 8.05 -14.14 15.04
CA VAL A 9 7.67 -12.78 15.48
C VAL A 9 6.26 -12.43 14.97
N ALA A 10 5.97 -12.58 13.67
CA ALA A 10 4.63 -12.33 13.14
C ALA A 10 3.56 -13.17 13.86
N GLN A 11 3.88 -14.43 14.22
CA GLN A 11 2.93 -15.27 14.96
C GLN A 11 2.53 -14.69 16.31
N THR A 12 3.43 -14.00 17.02
CA THR A 12 3.10 -13.40 18.33
C THR A 12 2.10 -12.25 18.22
N TYR A 13 2.02 -11.59 17.05
CA TYR A 13 1.06 -10.52 16.79
C TYR A 13 -0.31 -11.02 16.29
N ALA A 14 -0.45 -12.31 16.00
CA ALA A 14 -1.70 -12.85 15.46
C ALA A 14 -2.91 -12.65 16.41
N ALA A 15 -2.66 -12.67 17.71
CA ALA A 15 -3.70 -12.41 18.71
C ALA A 15 -4.08 -10.92 18.84
N CYS A 16 -3.20 -10.01 18.41
CA CYS A 16 -3.40 -8.56 18.48
C CYS A 16 -4.18 -8.01 17.28
N LEU A 17 -4.14 -8.69 16.14
CA LEU A 17 -4.80 -8.26 14.92
C LEU A 17 -6.12 -9.02 14.74
N PRO A 18 -7.28 -8.34 14.97
CA PRO A 18 -8.59 -8.99 14.88
C PRO A 18 -8.93 -9.38 13.42
N ALA A 19 -9.92 -10.25 13.25
CA ALA A 19 -10.50 -10.48 11.93
C ALA A 19 -10.94 -9.14 11.30
N PRO A 20 -10.81 -8.95 9.99
CA PRO A 20 -10.49 -9.94 8.97
C PRO A 20 -9.01 -9.99 8.53
N TRP A 21 -8.06 -9.71 9.40
CA TRP A 21 -6.65 -9.84 9.07
C TRP A 21 -6.26 -11.30 8.80
N LEU A 22 -5.63 -11.53 7.64
CA LEU A 22 -5.08 -12.82 7.24
C LEU A 22 -3.57 -12.81 7.36
N ARG A 23 -2.99 -13.80 8.02
CA ARG A 23 -1.54 -13.95 8.10
C ARG A 23 -1.01 -14.77 6.92
N ILE A 24 -0.11 -14.17 6.13
CA ILE A 24 0.61 -14.83 5.03
C ILE A 24 2.11 -14.73 5.30
N GLY A 25 2.69 -15.82 5.81
CA GLY A 25 4.11 -15.84 6.16
C GLY A 25 4.46 -14.90 7.31
N ARG A 26 5.17 -13.81 7.01
CA ARG A 26 5.59 -12.76 7.97
C ARG A 26 4.73 -11.50 7.90
N GLU A 27 3.67 -11.53 7.15
CA GLU A 27 2.82 -10.38 6.87
C GLU A 27 1.40 -10.66 7.31
N PHE A 28 0.70 -9.61 7.70
CA PHE A 28 -0.75 -9.62 7.89
C PHE A 28 -1.36 -8.77 6.80
N ILE A 29 -2.41 -9.27 6.19
CA ILE A 29 -3.04 -8.67 5.04
C ILE A 29 -4.54 -8.54 5.31
N ARG A 30 -5.09 -7.35 5.03
CA ARG A 30 -6.53 -7.09 5.05
C ARG A 30 -6.94 -6.45 3.73
N ARG A 31 -7.93 -7.05 3.07
CA ARG A 31 -8.46 -6.53 1.81
C ARG A 31 -9.58 -5.52 2.06
N GLU A 32 -9.55 -4.42 1.33
CA GLU A 32 -10.51 -3.32 1.40
C GLU A 32 -10.84 -2.85 -0.02
N GLY A 33 -11.80 -3.52 -0.67
CA GLY A 33 -12.17 -3.24 -2.06
C GLY A 33 -11.01 -3.45 -3.04
N ASP A 34 -10.54 -2.37 -3.66
CA ASP A 34 -9.40 -2.36 -4.58
C ASP A 34 -8.06 -2.07 -3.88
N TRP A 35 -8.06 -2.07 -2.57
CA TRP A 35 -6.89 -1.86 -1.73
C TRP A 35 -6.62 -3.06 -0.84
N VAL A 36 -5.36 -3.25 -0.54
CA VAL A 36 -4.91 -4.22 0.45
C VAL A 36 -4.03 -3.51 1.45
N GLN A 37 -4.42 -3.57 2.71
CA GLN A 37 -3.55 -3.12 3.79
C GLN A 37 -2.63 -4.24 4.20
N ILE A 38 -1.36 -3.92 4.42
CA ILE A 38 -0.31 -4.86 4.78
C ILE A 38 0.37 -4.37 6.05
N VAL A 39 0.49 -5.26 7.03
CA VAL A 39 1.41 -5.09 8.16
C VAL A 39 2.53 -6.10 8.00
N ALA A 40 3.74 -5.61 7.88
CA ALA A 40 4.94 -6.40 7.68
C ALA A 40 5.98 -6.14 8.78
N PHE A 41 6.87 -7.11 8.98
CA PHE A 41 7.98 -7.00 9.91
C PHE A 41 9.29 -7.09 9.14
N ASN A 42 10.04 -6.00 9.10
CA ASN A 42 11.30 -5.91 8.37
C ASN A 42 12.48 -6.22 9.30
N ALA A 43 13.25 -7.25 8.96
CA ALA A 43 14.41 -7.66 9.75
C ALA A 43 15.57 -6.68 9.64
N SER A 44 16.27 -6.46 10.75
CA SER A 44 17.63 -5.94 10.70
C SER A 44 18.57 -6.95 10.04
N ARG A 45 19.50 -6.45 9.23
CA ARG A 45 20.59 -7.27 8.67
C ARG A 45 21.71 -7.51 9.69
N PHE A 46 21.78 -6.70 10.75
CA PHE A 46 22.92 -6.63 11.67
C PHE A 46 22.58 -7.06 13.10
N SER A 47 21.32 -7.30 13.43
CA SER A 47 20.88 -7.62 14.79
C SER A 47 19.62 -8.50 14.78
N GLU A 48 19.27 -9.04 15.96
CA GLU A 48 18.01 -9.76 16.19
C GLU A 48 16.84 -8.81 16.46
N GLN A 49 16.74 -7.79 15.62
CA GLN A 49 15.72 -6.76 15.73
C GLN A 49 14.91 -6.70 14.44
N TYR A 50 13.72 -6.13 14.53
CA TYR A 50 12.82 -5.89 13.40
C TYR A 50 12.12 -4.54 13.54
N VAL A 51 11.58 -4.06 12.43
CA VAL A 51 10.74 -2.85 12.40
C VAL A 51 9.36 -3.24 11.88
N PRO A 52 8.29 -3.01 12.67
CA PRO A 52 6.94 -3.06 12.15
C PRO A 52 6.71 -1.97 11.11
N ARG A 53 6.06 -2.33 10.01
CA ARG A 53 5.68 -1.43 8.94
C ARG A 53 4.22 -1.65 8.58
N SER A 54 3.48 -0.56 8.39
CA SER A 54 2.16 -0.59 7.75
C SER A 54 2.23 0.09 6.39
N CYS A 55 1.57 -0.47 5.40
CA CYS A 55 1.45 0.12 4.06
C CYS A 55 0.19 -0.36 3.39
N MET A 56 -0.13 0.26 2.27
CA MET A 56 -1.22 -0.17 1.39
C MET A 56 -0.69 -0.56 0.02
N GLU A 57 -1.42 -1.43 -0.66
CA GLU A 57 -1.20 -1.83 -2.03
C GLU A 57 -2.44 -1.52 -2.85
N PHE A 58 -2.29 -0.84 -3.97
CA PHE A 58 -3.37 -0.59 -4.90
C PHE A 58 -3.44 -1.72 -5.92
N LEU A 59 -4.54 -2.48 -5.90
CA LEU A 59 -4.70 -3.69 -6.70
C LEU A 59 -4.76 -3.42 -8.21
N LYS A 60 -5.16 -2.22 -8.62
CA LYS A 60 -5.27 -1.82 -10.02
C LYS A 60 -4.00 -1.18 -10.61
N MET A 61 -2.90 -1.14 -9.85
CA MET A 61 -1.61 -0.74 -10.38
C MET A 61 -0.82 -1.96 -10.85
N PRO A 62 -0.42 -2.06 -12.13
CA PRO A 62 0.34 -3.18 -12.66
C PRO A 62 1.70 -3.36 -11.96
N GLY A 63 2.23 -4.57 -12.01
CA GLY A 63 3.53 -4.94 -11.46
C GLY A 63 3.46 -5.70 -10.15
N ALA A 64 4.63 -6.09 -9.65
CA ALA A 64 4.72 -6.87 -8.42
C ALA A 64 4.17 -6.07 -7.21
N PRO A 65 3.49 -6.73 -6.26
CA PRO A 65 3.09 -6.10 -5.02
C PRO A 65 4.32 -5.53 -4.29
N GLY A 66 4.23 -4.28 -3.85
CA GLY A 66 5.35 -3.60 -3.19
C GLY A 66 4.97 -2.79 -1.96
N GLY A 67 3.66 -2.69 -1.65
CA GLY A 67 3.19 -1.92 -0.51
C GLY A 67 3.67 -0.48 -0.57
N ALA A 68 3.49 0.18 -1.71
CA ALA A 68 4.08 1.48 -1.97
C ALA A 68 3.29 2.66 -1.41
N PHE A 69 2.02 2.44 -1.00
CA PHE A 69 1.11 3.52 -0.64
C PHE A 69 1.02 3.69 0.87
N LEU A 70 0.97 4.94 1.33
CA LEU A 70 0.78 5.31 2.74
C LEU A 70 1.69 4.49 3.70
N ALA A 71 2.92 4.23 3.25
CA ALA A 71 3.85 3.42 4.00
C ALA A 71 4.35 4.17 5.24
N GLN A 72 4.26 3.50 6.39
CA GLN A 72 4.73 4.00 7.69
C GLN A 72 5.54 2.91 8.39
N GLU A 73 6.63 3.29 9.00
CA GLU A 73 7.42 2.42 9.88
C GLU A 73 7.31 2.88 11.32
N LEU A 74 7.37 1.95 12.27
CA LEU A 74 7.33 2.30 13.67
C LEU A 74 8.52 3.21 14.01
N GLN A 75 8.23 4.33 14.68
CA GLN A 75 9.19 5.35 15.04
C GLN A 75 9.34 5.45 16.58
N ASN A 76 10.49 5.89 17.03
CA ASN A 76 10.72 6.30 18.41
C ASN A 76 10.29 7.76 18.63
N LEU A 77 10.48 8.28 19.84
CA LEU A 77 10.11 9.64 20.21
C LEU A 77 10.81 10.73 19.38
N ASN A 78 11.97 10.42 18.80
CA ASN A 78 12.74 11.34 17.96
C ASN A 78 12.41 11.21 16.47
N ALA A 79 11.28 10.60 16.11
CA ALA A 79 10.83 10.34 14.74
C ALA A 79 11.83 9.54 13.88
N THR A 80 12.76 8.82 14.51
CA THR A 80 13.64 7.85 13.82
C THR A 80 13.04 6.46 13.88
N GLN A 81 13.45 5.59 12.97
CA GLN A 81 12.99 4.20 12.88
C GLN A 81 13.23 3.47 14.22
N ARG A 82 12.16 2.85 14.75
CA ARG A 82 12.23 2.08 15.99
C ARG A 82 12.50 0.61 15.71
N TRP A 83 13.68 0.17 16.06
CA TRP A 83 14.07 -1.23 16.07
C TRP A 83 13.55 -1.93 17.33
N VAL A 84 12.74 -2.96 17.15
CA VAL A 84 12.10 -3.76 18.20
C VAL A 84 12.91 -5.04 18.40
N LYS A 85 13.22 -5.39 19.64
CA LYS A 85 13.84 -6.67 19.98
C LYS A 85 12.78 -7.79 19.97
N SER A 86 13.16 -8.99 19.60
CA SER A 86 12.25 -10.16 19.60
C SER A 86 11.77 -10.54 21.01
N SER A 87 12.46 -10.07 22.05
CA SER A 87 12.11 -10.29 23.47
C SER A 87 11.12 -9.27 24.04
N GLU A 88 10.80 -8.19 23.31
CA GLU A 88 9.84 -7.20 23.76
C GLU A 88 8.42 -7.78 23.75
N ASN A 89 7.57 -7.30 24.68
CA ASN A 89 6.17 -7.73 24.75
C ASN A 89 5.42 -7.31 23.47
N PRO A 90 4.83 -8.25 22.70
CA PRO A 90 4.13 -7.93 21.47
C PRO A 90 2.93 -6.99 21.65
N THR A 91 2.24 -7.07 22.79
CA THR A 91 1.09 -6.21 23.09
C THR A 91 1.51 -4.75 23.23
N ASP A 92 2.60 -4.47 23.95
CA ASP A 92 3.09 -3.10 24.13
C ASP A 92 3.56 -2.48 22.82
N VAL A 93 4.21 -3.29 21.97
CA VAL A 93 4.62 -2.86 20.62
C VAL A 93 3.41 -2.62 19.74
N PHE A 94 2.41 -3.50 19.80
CA PHE A 94 1.17 -3.35 19.04
C PHE A 94 0.42 -2.08 19.43
N ASP A 95 0.32 -1.75 20.71
CA ASP A 95 -0.30 -0.51 21.19
C ASP A 95 0.42 0.73 20.65
N GLN A 96 1.74 0.67 20.50
CA GLN A 96 2.50 1.75 19.84
C GLN A 96 2.20 1.82 18.35
N MET A 97 2.12 0.66 17.66
CA MET A 97 1.71 0.62 16.26
C MET A 97 0.32 1.23 16.06
N VAL A 98 -0.65 0.91 16.92
CA VAL A 98 -2.01 1.47 16.89
C VAL A 98 -1.99 2.99 17.06
N ARG A 99 -1.18 3.51 17.97
CA ARG A 99 -1.06 4.95 18.17
C ARG A 99 -0.42 5.68 16.98
N GLN A 100 0.55 5.06 16.30
CA GLN A 100 1.31 5.70 15.22
C GLN A 100 0.69 5.47 13.84
N PHE A 101 0.19 4.27 13.57
CA PHE A 101 -0.35 3.89 12.24
C PHE A 101 -1.83 4.25 12.09
N LYS A 102 -2.34 5.20 12.91
CA LYS A 102 -3.74 5.67 12.82
C LYS A 102 -4.12 6.10 11.41
N PRO A 103 -5.35 5.88 11.03
CA PRO A 103 -6.46 5.16 11.70
C PRO A 103 -6.58 3.71 11.26
N SER A 104 -5.68 3.23 10.42
CA SER A 104 -5.88 2.09 9.56
C SER A 104 -5.73 0.71 10.21
N LEU A 105 -5.07 0.56 11.37
CA LEU A 105 -4.85 -0.78 11.93
C LEU A 105 -6.14 -1.41 12.49
N LEU A 106 -6.95 -0.65 13.19
CA LEU A 106 -8.12 -1.17 13.90
C LEU A 106 -9.39 -1.17 13.05
N LYS A 107 -9.54 -0.21 12.13
CA LYS A 107 -10.69 -0.13 11.24
C LYS A 107 -10.26 0.02 9.78
N PRO A 108 -11.02 -0.52 8.82
CA PRO A 108 -10.83 -0.23 7.41
C PRO A 108 -10.92 1.27 7.11
N LEU A 109 -10.08 1.75 6.19
CA LEU A 109 -10.23 3.07 5.59
C LEU A 109 -11.30 3.00 4.49
N ASN A 110 -12.24 3.93 4.50
CA ASN A 110 -13.14 4.06 3.37
C ASN A 110 -12.43 4.76 2.18
N LEU A 111 -13.03 4.68 0.98
CA LEU A 111 -12.42 5.22 -0.24
C LEU A 111 -12.16 6.73 -0.16
N SER A 112 -13.03 7.49 0.51
CA SER A 112 -12.87 8.93 0.68
C SER A 112 -11.68 9.27 1.58
N GLU A 113 -11.51 8.53 2.68
CA GLU A 113 -10.35 8.67 3.57
C GLU A 113 -9.05 8.35 2.83
N ILE A 114 -9.03 7.26 2.02
CA ILE A 114 -7.87 6.90 1.20
C ILE A 114 -7.54 8.01 0.21
N LYS A 115 -8.52 8.51 -0.55
CA LYS A 115 -8.31 9.61 -1.51
C LYS A 115 -7.75 10.85 -0.82
N HIS A 116 -8.29 11.21 0.34
CA HIS A 116 -7.82 12.37 1.11
C HIS A 116 -6.35 12.21 1.53
N LEU A 117 -5.98 11.05 2.06
CA LEU A 117 -4.60 10.77 2.48
C LEU A 117 -3.61 10.76 1.29
N LEU A 118 -4.01 10.19 0.15
CA LEU A 118 -3.19 10.20 -1.06
C LEU A 118 -3.00 11.62 -1.60
N ALA A 119 -4.06 12.42 -1.63
CA ALA A 119 -4.02 13.80 -2.11
C ALA A 119 -3.12 14.71 -1.24
N ALA A 120 -3.07 14.47 0.08
CA ALA A 120 -2.20 15.20 0.99
C ALA A 120 -0.69 14.99 0.71
N THR A 121 -0.34 13.93 -0.02
CA THR A 121 1.06 13.57 -0.34
C THR A 121 1.27 13.38 -1.83
N ILE A 122 0.68 14.25 -2.63
CA ILE A 122 0.60 14.14 -4.10
C ILE A 122 1.96 14.14 -4.82
N ASN A 123 2.99 14.71 -4.21
CA ASN A 123 4.35 14.72 -4.76
C ASN A 123 5.00 13.33 -4.80
N TYR A 124 4.38 12.34 -4.17
CA TYR A 124 4.78 10.95 -4.29
C TYR A 124 4.03 10.31 -5.47
N TRP A 125 4.74 10.02 -6.55
CA TRP A 125 4.16 9.59 -7.83
C TRP A 125 3.17 8.40 -7.76
N PRO A 126 3.32 7.39 -6.86
CA PRO A 126 2.33 6.32 -6.76
C PRO A 126 0.95 6.83 -6.33
N HIS A 127 0.91 7.85 -5.46
CA HIS A 127 -0.34 8.45 -5.02
C HIS A 127 -1.06 9.15 -6.18
N ALA A 128 -0.34 9.94 -6.97
CA ALA A 128 -0.87 10.58 -8.17
C ALA A 128 -1.38 9.55 -9.18
N TYR A 129 -0.63 8.45 -9.37
CA TYR A 129 -1.05 7.34 -10.23
C TYR A 129 -2.40 6.75 -9.79
N ALA A 130 -2.52 6.37 -8.51
CA ALA A 130 -3.74 5.76 -7.99
C ALA A 130 -4.95 6.70 -8.08
N LEU A 131 -4.77 7.99 -7.74
CA LEU A 131 -5.81 9.01 -7.84
C LEU A 131 -6.28 9.20 -9.28
N CYS A 132 -5.35 9.20 -10.26
CA CYS A 132 -5.68 9.29 -11.68
C CYS A 132 -6.53 8.09 -12.13
N VAL A 133 -6.13 6.87 -11.80
CA VAL A 133 -6.89 5.66 -12.14
C VAL A 133 -8.29 5.69 -11.53
N MET A 134 -8.41 6.04 -10.24
CA MET A 134 -9.70 6.15 -9.57
C MET A 134 -10.62 7.19 -10.21
N ALA A 135 -10.07 8.37 -10.58
CA ALA A 135 -10.83 9.41 -11.26
C ALA A 135 -11.32 8.97 -12.66
N CYS A 136 -10.48 8.23 -13.41
CA CYS A 136 -10.88 7.64 -14.69
C CYS A 136 -12.05 6.65 -14.53
N GLU A 137 -12.03 5.80 -13.51
CA GLU A 137 -13.13 4.85 -13.24
C GLU A 137 -14.44 5.52 -12.82
N GLU A 138 -14.34 6.68 -12.20
CA GLU A 138 -15.50 7.51 -11.82
C GLU A 138 -16.03 8.36 -12.98
N GLY A 139 -15.33 8.37 -14.12
CA GLY A 139 -15.66 9.24 -15.26
C GLY A 139 -15.36 10.73 -14.99
N ASN A 140 -14.61 11.03 -13.93
CA ASN A 140 -14.21 12.40 -13.58
C ASN A 140 -12.95 12.79 -14.35
N THR A 141 -13.14 13.25 -15.59
CA THR A 141 -12.05 13.61 -16.51
C THR A 141 -11.21 14.77 -16.00
N VAL A 142 -11.82 15.74 -15.31
CA VAL A 142 -11.11 16.91 -14.76
C VAL A 142 -10.10 16.49 -13.69
N ASP A 143 -10.53 15.70 -12.74
CA ASP A 143 -9.62 15.18 -11.71
C ASP A 143 -8.62 14.19 -12.32
N ALA A 144 -9.01 13.36 -13.29
CA ALA A 144 -8.10 12.45 -13.95
C ALA A 144 -6.92 13.18 -14.62
N GLU A 145 -7.19 14.24 -15.37
CA GLU A 145 -6.17 15.08 -15.97
C GLU A 145 -5.30 15.79 -14.93
N ARG A 146 -5.91 16.33 -13.87
CA ARG A 146 -5.20 16.93 -12.75
C ARG A 146 -4.18 15.96 -12.14
N TRP A 147 -4.59 14.74 -11.84
CA TRP A 147 -3.73 13.74 -11.23
C TRP A 147 -2.68 13.18 -12.20
N PHE A 148 -3.01 13.10 -13.49
CA PHE A 148 -2.02 12.78 -14.53
C PHE A 148 -0.90 13.83 -14.59
N ASN A 149 -1.25 15.11 -14.54
CA ASN A 149 -0.27 16.21 -14.54
C ASN A 149 0.59 16.18 -13.28
N ALA A 150 0.00 15.87 -12.12
CA ALA A 150 0.75 15.68 -10.87
C ALA A 150 1.72 14.50 -10.96
N PHE A 151 1.31 13.37 -11.56
CA PHE A 151 2.20 12.24 -11.82
C PHE A 151 3.35 12.64 -12.76
N ALA A 152 3.05 13.31 -13.86
CA ALA A 152 4.05 13.77 -14.82
C ALA A 152 5.08 14.70 -14.17
N SER A 153 4.63 15.65 -13.35
CA SER A 153 5.51 16.53 -12.58
C SER A 153 6.38 15.78 -11.58
N ALA A 154 5.81 14.83 -10.84
CA ALA A 154 6.55 14.03 -9.84
C ALA A 154 7.59 13.08 -10.45
N THR A 155 7.52 12.84 -11.77
CA THR A 155 8.41 11.96 -12.52
C THR A 155 9.28 12.68 -13.57
N ALA A 156 9.16 13.99 -13.74
CA ALA A 156 9.81 14.77 -14.80
C ALA A 156 11.34 14.60 -14.82
N ASP A 157 11.96 14.62 -13.65
CA ASP A 157 13.43 14.53 -13.51
C ASP A 157 13.92 13.08 -13.32
N LYS A 158 13.06 12.09 -13.57
CA LYS A 158 13.37 10.67 -13.34
C LYS A 158 13.39 9.91 -14.67
N PRO A 159 14.54 9.82 -15.36
CA PRO A 159 14.65 9.16 -16.66
C PRO A 159 14.66 7.63 -16.53
N TYR A 160 13.74 7.10 -15.72
CA TYR A 160 13.63 5.66 -15.52
C TYR A 160 12.64 5.03 -16.52
N PRO A 161 12.95 3.90 -17.14
CA PRO A 161 12.04 3.21 -18.06
C PRO A 161 10.66 2.92 -17.47
N TRP A 162 10.57 2.72 -16.16
CA TRP A 162 9.32 2.48 -15.48
C TRP A 162 8.40 3.73 -15.48
N ALA A 163 8.95 4.95 -15.42
CA ALA A 163 8.16 6.19 -15.41
C ALA A 163 7.41 6.36 -16.74
N GLU A 164 8.08 6.12 -17.86
CA GLU A 164 7.45 6.14 -19.18
C GLU A 164 6.40 5.03 -19.35
N THR A 165 6.65 3.86 -18.79
CA THR A 165 5.68 2.77 -18.79
C THR A 165 4.42 3.17 -18.02
N ARG A 166 4.56 3.73 -16.82
CA ARG A 166 3.42 4.20 -16.00
C ARG A 166 2.67 5.36 -16.64
N LYS A 167 3.38 6.28 -17.27
CA LYS A 167 2.77 7.39 -18.02
C LYS A 167 1.92 6.88 -19.18
N ARG A 168 2.41 5.90 -19.91
CA ARG A 168 1.66 5.26 -21.00
C ARG A 168 0.41 4.54 -20.48
N GLU A 169 0.50 3.81 -19.37
CA GLU A 169 -0.65 3.18 -18.71
C GLU A 169 -1.73 4.19 -18.31
N LEU A 170 -1.34 5.32 -17.71
CA LEU A 170 -2.28 6.38 -17.36
C LEU A 170 -2.89 7.05 -18.60
N THR A 171 -2.10 7.26 -19.66
CA THR A 171 -2.62 7.80 -20.93
C THR A 171 -3.70 6.88 -21.52
N GLU A 172 -3.51 5.57 -21.43
CA GLU A 172 -4.53 4.59 -21.86
C GLU A 172 -5.76 4.62 -20.94
N CYS A 173 -5.58 4.78 -19.61
CA CYS A 173 -6.72 4.95 -18.71
C CYS A 173 -7.55 6.20 -19.05
N LEU A 174 -6.89 7.32 -19.34
CA LEU A 174 -7.57 8.57 -19.76
C LEU A 174 -8.37 8.37 -21.06
N LYS A 175 -7.80 7.70 -22.06
CA LYS A 175 -8.52 7.39 -23.30
C LYS A 175 -9.75 6.51 -23.05
N LEU A 176 -9.63 5.54 -22.15
CA LEU A 176 -10.70 4.60 -21.82
C LEU A 176 -11.71 5.16 -20.81
N ALA A 177 -11.46 6.31 -20.20
CA ALA A 177 -12.40 6.94 -19.27
C ALA A 177 -13.77 7.28 -19.94
N ALA A 178 -13.78 7.49 -21.26
CA ALA A 178 -15.01 7.63 -22.06
C ALA A 178 -15.75 6.29 -22.27
N SER A 179 -15.13 5.16 -21.94
CA SER A 179 -15.71 3.82 -22.08
C SER A 179 -15.54 3.04 -20.76
N PRO A 180 -16.30 3.37 -19.71
CA PRO A 180 -16.05 2.88 -18.35
C PRO A 180 -16.03 1.36 -18.19
N GLU A 181 -16.84 0.64 -18.98
CA GLU A 181 -16.87 -0.82 -18.93
C GLU A 181 -15.57 -1.46 -19.45
N THR A 182 -15.03 -0.92 -20.55
CA THR A 182 -13.75 -1.38 -21.10
C THR A 182 -12.62 -1.10 -20.13
N LEU A 183 -12.62 0.09 -19.52
CA LEU A 183 -11.65 0.45 -18.48
C LEU A 183 -11.73 -0.50 -17.28
N ARG A 184 -12.93 -0.74 -16.75
CA ARG A 184 -13.16 -1.65 -15.62
C ARG A 184 -12.69 -3.07 -15.92
N THR A 185 -12.99 -3.58 -17.11
CA THR A 185 -12.54 -4.93 -17.53
C THR A 185 -11.01 -5.03 -17.48
N ARG A 186 -10.31 -4.05 -18.05
CA ARG A 186 -8.84 -3.99 -18.03
C ARG A 186 -8.28 -3.91 -16.61
N LEU A 187 -8.83 -3.03 -15.78
CA LEU A 187 -8.37 -2.84 -14.41
C LEU A 187 -8.67 -4.05 -13.52
N ASN A 188 -9.79 -4.75 -13.77
CA ASN A 188 -10.11 -5.99 -13.08
C ASN A 188 -9.14 -7.12 -13.44
N PHE A 189 -8.65 -7.18 -14.66
CA PHE A 189 -7.58 -8.11 -15.02
C PHE A 189 -6.33 -7.85 -14.19
N VAL A 190 -5.85 -6.60 -14.14
CA VAL A 190 -4.69 -6.20 -13.32
C VAL A 190 -4.89 -6.55 -11.84
N ARG A 191 -6.09 -6.26 -11.32
CA ARG A 191 -6.49 -6.59 -9.95
C ARG A 191 -6.41 -8.08 -9.65
N THR A 192 -6.91 -8.92 -10.55
CA THR A 192 -6.90 -10.38 -10.41
C THR A 192 -5.47 -10.93 -10.39
N GLU A 193 -4.61 -10.48 -11.31
CA GLU A 193 -3.20 -10.82 -11.35
C GLU A 193 -2.50 -10.49 -10.02
N LYS A 194 -2.79 -9.29 -9.47
CA LYS A 194 -2.19 -8.85 -8.23
C LYS A 194 -2.70 -9.61 -7.00
N LEU A 195 -4.00 -9.93 -6.95
CA LEU A 195 -4.56 -10.79 -5.90
C LEU A 195 -3.91 -12.17 -5.90
N HIS A 196 -3.73 -12.76 -7.07
CA HIS A 196 -3.03 -14.02 -7.21
C HIS A 196 -1.58 -13.93 -6.71
N ALA A 197 -0.84 -12.89 -7.08
CA ALA A 197 0.52 -12.65 -6.62
C ALA A 197 0.61 -12.47 -5.08
N LEU A 198 -0.41 -11.88 -4.46
CA LEU A 198 -0.55 -11.74 -3.01
C LEU A 198 -1.08 -13.02 -2.32
N LYS A 199 -1.40 -14.07 -3.07
CA LYS A 199 -2.03 -15.31 -2.56
C LYS A 199 -3.38 -15.06 -1.86
N LEU A 200 -4.12 -14.07 -2.32
CA LEU A 200 -5.46 -13.76 -1.88
C LEU A 200 -6.48 -14.35 -2.86
N ALA A 201 -7.63 -14.79 -2.32
CA ALA A 201 -8.74 -15.23 -3.15
C ALA A 201 -9.26 -14.07 -4.03
N THR A 202 -9.58 -14.35 -5.27
CA THR A 202 -10.18 -13.42 -6.24
C THR A 202 -11.61 -13.08 -5.89
#